data_d2416e7d331e9af02dbf5074361bac43
#
_entry.id   d2416e7d331e9af02dbf5074361bac43
#
_cell.length_a   1.000
_cell.length_b   1.000
_cell.length_c   1.000
_cell.angle_alpha   90.00
_cell.angle_beta   90.00
_cell.angle_gamma   90.00
#
_symmetry.space_group_name_H-M   'P 1'
#
loop_
_entity.id
_entity.type
_entity.pdbx_description
1 polymer ?
#
loop_
_entity_poly.entity_id
_entity_poly.type
_entity_poly.pdbx_seq_one_letter_code
_entity_poly.pdbx_strand_id
1 'polypeptide(L)'
;RHIERCALLLILVDMAGTDARDPRDDYKHLLAELELYDKTLLKKPRIVAANKMDRPEAKAELAKFKRRYRTVDVLEISCLTGDGIERLKKELLKRVTALRGREKVSRRADQ
;
A
#
# COMPACT_ATOMS: atom_id res chain seq x y z
N ARG A 1 12.08 17.82 -3.10
CA ARG A 1 11.35 17.07 -2.10
C ARG A 1 11.54 15.58 -2.23
N HIS A 2 11.62 14.91 -1.11
CA HIS A 2 11.78 13.45 -1.10
C HIS A 2 10.59 12.71 -1.70
N ILE A 3 9.38 13.26 -1.58
CA ILE A 3 8.15 12.68 -2.13
C ILE A 3 8.20 12.54 -3.65
N GLU A 4 8.78 13.50 -4.34
CA GLU A 4 8.89 13.46 -5.80
C GLU A 4 9.72 12.28 -6.31
N ARG A 5 10.61 11.78 -5.46
CA ARG A 5 11.48 10.63 -5.76
C ARG A 5 10.87 9.29 -5.38
N CYS A 6 9.71 9.29 -4.70
CA CYS A 6 9.02 8.04 -4.39
C CYS A 6 8.57 7.35 -5.67
N ALA A 7 8.99 6.10 -5.84
CA ALA A 7 8.54 5.27 -6.96
C ALA A 7 7.21 4.58 -6.66
N LEU A 8 6.93 4.34 -5.38
CA LEU A 8 5.82 3.50 -4.94
C LEU A 8 5.35 3.95 -3.56
N LEU A 9 4.05 3.92 -3.31
CA LEU A 9 3.48 4.17 -1.97
C LEU A 9 3.16 2.85 -1.29
N LEU A 10 3.61 2.71 -0.05
CA LEU A 10 3.20 1.61 0.82
C LEU A 10 2.24 2.18 1.86
N ILE A 11 1.03 1.65 1.90
CA ILE A 11 -0.02 2.10 2.81
C ILE A 11 -0.37 0.97 3.78
N LEU A 12 -0.14 1.20 5.07
CA LEU A 12 -0.53 0.24 6.11
C LEU A 12 -1.96 0.51 6.54
N VAL A 13 -2.77 -0.55 6.56
CA VAL A 13 -4.15 -0.49 7.03
C VAL A 13 -4.34 -1.51 8.15
N ASP A 14 -4.87 -1.06 9.29
CA ASP A 14 -5.23 -1.93 10.41
C ASP A 14 -6.51 -2.69 10.06
N MET A 15 -6.37 -3.97 9.68
CA MET A 15 -7.51 -4.81 9.30
C MET A 15 -8.29 -5.35 10.48
N ALA A 16 -7.79 -5.19 11.70
CA ALA A 16 -8.54 -5.61 12.89
C ALA A 16 -9.62 -4.59 13.29
N GLY A 17 -9.58 -3.40 12.71
CA GLY A 17 -10.55 -2.34 13.05
C GLY A 17 -10.43 -1.88 14.50
N THR A 18 -9.21 -1.73 15.00
CA THR A 18 -8.94 -1.28 16.36
C THR A 18 -9.68 0.02 16.66
N ASP A 19 -10.22 0.17 17.86
CA ASP A 19 -11.01 1.33 18.30
C ASP A 19 -12.27 1.55 17.44
N ALA A 20 -12.91 0.46 17.03
CA ALA A 20 -14.14 0.48 16.23
C ALA A 20 -14.00 1.19 14.88
N ARG A 21 -12.77 1.27 14.36
CA ARG A 21 -12.50 1.86 13.04
C ARG A 21 -12.85 0.89 11.93
N ASP A 22 -13.35 1.43 10.82
CA ASP A 22 -13.57 0.63 9.61
C ASP A 22 -12.34 0.76 8.71
N PRO A 23 -11.66 -0.34 8.37
CA PRO A 23 -10.47 -0.28 7.50
C PRO A 23 -10.74 0.38 6.14
N ARG A 24 -11.94 0.22 5.60
CA ARG A 24 -12.31 0.85 4.32
C ARG A 24 -12.34 2.36 4.43
N ASP A 25 -12.89 2.88 5.52
CA ASP A 25 -12.96 4.32 5.78
C ASP A 25 -11.59 4.90 6.11
N ASP A 26 -10.78 4.19 6.88
CA ASP A 26 -9.41 4.60 7.19
C ASP A 26 -8.59 4.76 5.90
N TYR A 27 -8.70 3.82 5.00
CA TYR A 27 -8.01 3.89 3.70
C TYR A 27 -8.49 5.08 2.88
N LYS A 28 -9.81 5.28 2.79
CA LYS A 28 -10.40 6.40 2.07
C LYS A 28 -9.92 7.75 2.62
N HIS A 29 -9.92 7.89 3.95
CA HIS A 29 -9.48 9.13 4.61
C HIS A 29 -7.99 9.39 4.36
N LEU A 30 -7.17 8.33 4.41
CA LEU A 30 -5.73 8.47 4.15
C LEU A 30 -5.47 8.92 2.71
N LEU A 31 -6.18 8.37 1.74
CA LEU A 31 -6.05 8.82 0.35
C LEU A 31 -6.45 10.29 0.20
N ALA A 32 -7.49 10.73 0.87
CA ALA A 32 -7.92 12.12 0.85
C ALA A 32 -6.86 13.05 1.45
N GLU A 33 -6.23 12.65 2.56
CA GLU A 33 -5.14 13.41 3.17
C GLU A 33 -3.92 13.51 2.25
N LEU A 34 -3.57 12.42 1.59
CA LEU A 34 -2.46 12.40 0.62
C LEU A 34 -2.74 13.33 -0.56
N GLU A 35 -3.98 13.34 -1.05
CA GLU A 35 -4.37 14.23 -2.15
C GLU A 35 -4.27 15.70 -1.75
N LEU A 36 -4.67 16.04 -0.52
CA LEU A 36 -4.53 17.40 -0.01
C LEU A 36 -3.08 17.83 0.13
N TYR A 37 -2.21 16.90 0.47
CA TYR A 37 -0.78 17.16 0.60
C TYR A 37 -0.13 17.37 -0.78
N ASP A 38 -0.37 16.46 -1.72
CA ASP A 38 0.15 16.53 -3.08
C ASP A 38 -0.69 15.62 -3.99
N LYS A 39 -1.42 16.23 -4.94
CA LYS A 39 -2.29 15.49 -5.86
C LYS A 39 -1.55 14.44 -6.69
N THR A 40 -0.27 14.65 -6.94
CA THR A 40 0.53 13.72 -7.74
C THR A 40 0.79 12.39 -7.02
N LEU A 41 0.65 12.34 -5.70
CA LEU A 41 0.84 11.12 -4.94
C LEU A 41 -0.13 10.02 -5.34
N LEU A 42 -1.38 10.37 -5.63
CA LEU A 42 -2.40 9.39 -6.02
C LEU A 42 -2.17 8.78 -7.40
N LYS A 43 -1.31 9.39 -8.20
CA LYS A 43 -0.92 8.86 -9.52
C LYS A 43 0.17 7.81 -9.41
N LYS A 44 0.86 7.73 -8.28
CA LYS A 44 1.92 6.74 -8.07
C LYS A 44 1.33 5.36 -7.82
N PRO A 45 2.01 4.29 -8.25
CA PRO A 45 1.63 2.94 -7.87
C PRO A 45 1.64 2.78 -6.36
N ARG A 46 0.73 1.96 -5.85
CA ARG A 46 0.65 1.72 -4.41
C ARG A 46 0.31 0.28 -4.07
N ILE A 47 0.79 -0.14 -2.91
CA ILE A 47 0.45 -1.43 -2.29
C ILE A 47 -0.16 -1.14 -0.93
N VAL A 48 -1.21 -1.86 -0.59
CA VAL A 48 -1.76 -1.85 0.76
C VAL A 48 -1.21 -3.04 1.52
N ALA A 49 -0.60 -2.78 2.67
CA ALA A 49 -0.23 -3.83 3.61
C ALA A 49 -1.37 -3.95 4.64
N ALA A 50 -2.11 -5.04 4.55
CA ALA A 50 -3.18 -5.36 5.51
C ALA A 50 -2.54 -5.90 6.77
N ASN A 51 -2.44 -5.06 7.80
CA ASN A 51 -1.79 -5.41 9.06
C ASN A 51 -2.77 -6.00 10.08
N LYS A 52 -2.23 -6.66 11.07
CA LYS A 52 -2.95 -7.34 12.15
C LYS A 52 -3.74 -8.56 11.67
N MET A 53 -3.23 -9.23 10.64
CA MET A 53 -3.88 -10.44 10.10
C MET A 53 -3.80 -11.62 11.07
N ASP A 54 -3.04 -11.52 12.16
CA ASP A 54 -3.05 -12.47 13.27
C ASP A 54 -4.34 -12.42 14.10
N ARG A 55 -5.12 -11.33 14.00
CA ARG A 55 -6.36 -11.14 14.73
C ARG A 55 -7.51 -11.89 14.05
N PRO A 56 -8.41 -12.54 14.83
CA PRO A 56 -9.49 -13.33 14.22
C PRO A 56 -10.46 -12.53 13.35
N GLU A 57 -10.73 -11.28 13.71
CA GLU A 57 -11.65 -10.40 12.98
C GLU A 57 -11.10 -9.89 11.65
N ALA A 58 -9.78 -9.97 11.46
CA ALA A 58 -9.12 -9.38 10.31
C ALA A 58 -9.52 -10.00 8.96
N LYS A 59 -9.77 -11.31 8.93
CA LYS A 59 -10.14 -12.01 7.69
C LYS A 59 -11.46 -11.49 7.11
N ALA A 60 -12.46 -11.29 7.95
CA ALA A 60 -13.76 -10.78 7.52
C ALA A 60 -13.63 -9.34 7.02
N GLU A 61 -12.88 -8.51 7.73
CA GLU A 61 -12.65 -7.12 7.33
C GLU A 61 -11.84 -7.02 6.04
N LEU A 62 -10.84 -7.89 5.86
CA LEU A 62 -10.08 -7.95 4.62
C LEU A 62 -10.96 -8.30 3.43
N ALA A 63 -11.87 -9.25 3.59
CA ALA A 63 -12.80 -9.62 2.53
C ALA A 63 -13.68 -8.44 2.12
N LYS A 64 -14.19 -7.68 3.08
CA LYS A 64 -14.96 -6.46 2.83
C LYS A 64 -14.12 -5.39 2.12
N PHE A 65 -12.90 -5.22 2.57
CA PHE A 65 -11.96 -4.26 1.96
C PHE A 65 -11.70 -4.60 0.49
N LYS A 66 -11.39 -5.86 0.19
CA LYS A 66 -11.13 -6.31 -1.18
C LYS A 66 -12.34 -6.17 -2.09
N ARG A 67 -13.55 -6.35 -1.56
CA ARG A 67 -14.77 -6.14 -2.36
C ARG A 67 -14.97 -4.69 -2.75
N ARG A 68 -14.64 -3.76 -1.85
CA ARG A 68 -14.78 -2.33 -2.13
C ARG A 68 -13.66 -1.81 -3.04
N TYR A 69 -12.43 -2.27 -2.84
CA TYR A 69 -11.25 -1.80 -3.56
C TYR A 69 -10.65 -2.93 -4.40
N ARG A 70 -11.36 -3.34 -5.45
CA ARG A 70 -11.04 -4.52 -6.25
C ARG A 70 -9.71 -4.45 -7.00
N THR A 71 -9.30 -3.25 -7.38
CA THR A 71 -8.07 -3.06 -8.17
C THR A 71 -6.85 -2.77 -7.34
N VAL A 72 -6.99 -2.68 -6.03
CA VAL A 72 -5.87 -2.38 -5.12
C VAL A 72 -5.13 -3.66 -4.78
N ASP A 73 -3.82 -3.62 -4.91
CA ASP A 73 -2.96 -4.72 -4.49
C ASP A 73 -2.83 -4.74 -2.97
N VAL A 74 -3.19 -5.84 -2.36
CA VAL A 74 -3.18 -6.00 -0.91
C VAL A 74 -2.31 -7.19 -0.53
N LEU A 75 -1.36 -6.96 0.39
CA LEU A 75 -0.54 -8.03 0.99
C LEU A 75 -0.87 -8.14 2.47
N GLU A 76 -1.09 -9.37 2.93
CA GLU A 76 -1.43 -9.67 4.32
C GLU A 76 -0.18 -9.77 5.17
N ILE A 77 -0.15 -9.04 6.27
CA ILE A 77 0.98 -9.05 7.19
C ILE A 77 0.52 -9.04 8.65
N SER A 78 1.45 -9.38 9.54
CA SER A 78 1.32 -9.11 10.97
C SER A 78 2.63 -8.56 11.48
N CYS A 79 2.65 -7.31 11.85
CA CYS A 79 3.84 -6.70 12.46
C CYS A 79 4.14 -7.31 13.82
N LEU A 80 3.13 -7.85 14.50
CA LEU A 80 3.31 -8.50 15.80
C LEU A 80 4.03 -9.84 15.69
N THR A 81 3.59 -10.70 14.75
CA THR A 81 4.15 -12.05 14.59
C THR A 81 5.29 -12.11 13.57
N GLY A 82 5.39 -11.12 12.70
CA GLY A 82 6.34 -11.12 11.59
C GLY A 82 5.83 -11.83 10.34
N ASP A 83 4.64 -12.44 10.38
CA ASP A 83 4.08 -13.13 9.22
C ASP A 83 3.87 -12.18 8.04
N GLY A 84 4.28 -12.62 6.86
CA GLY A 84 4.12 -11.87 5.63
C GLY A 84 5.11 -10.73 5.40
N ILE A 85 5.94 -10.38 6.38
CA ILE A 85 6.88 -9.26 6.29
C ILE A 85 7.96 -9.52 5.23
N GLU A 86 8.55 -10.72 5.20
CA GLU A 86 9.56 -11.04 4.19
C GLU A 86 8.98 -11.02 2.78
N ARG A 87 7.76 -11.51 2.61
CA ARG A 87 7.07 -11.45 1.33
C ARG A 87 6.82 -10.00 0.90
N LEU A 88 6.41 -9.15 1.83
CA LEU A 88 6.21 -7.73 1.56
C LEU A 88 7.52 -7.07 1.13
N LYS A 89 8.62 -7.31 1.83
CA LYS A 89 9.92 -6.76 1.47
C LYS A 89 10.36 -7.17 0.06
N LYS A 90 10.21 -8.45 -0.28
CA LYS A 90 10.55 -8.96 -1.60
C LYS A 90 9.71 -8.32 -2.69
N GLU A 91 8.42 -8.18 -2.46
CA GLU A 91 7.51 -7.58 -3.43
C GLU A 91 7.82 -6.09 -3.63
N LEU A 92 8.09 -5.36 -2.54
CA LEU A 92 8.48 -3.96 -2.62
C LEU A 92 9.77 -3.77 -3.42
N LEU A 93 10.79 -4.58 -3.13
CA LEU A 93 12.07 -4.50 -3.84
C LEU A 93 11.90 -4.79 -5.33
N LYS A 94 11.13 -5.82 -5.66
CA LYS A 94 10.83 -6.20 -7.05
C LYS A 94 10.16 -5.05 -7.80
N ARG A 95 9.15 -4.43 -7.21
CA ARG A 95 8.39 -3.35 -7.85
C ARG A 95 9.19 -2.07 -7.99
N VAL A 96 9.94 -1.69 -6.96
CA VAL A 96 10.79 -0.49 -7.00
C VAL A 96 11.88 -0.67 -8.06
N THR A 97 12.50 -1.83 -8.12
CA THR A 97 13.51 -2.14 -9.14
C THR A 97 12.94 -2.02 -10.56
N ALA A 98 11.75 -2.56 -10.80
CA ALA A 98 11.08 -2.49 -12.09
C ALA A 98 10.75 -1.03 -12.47
N LEU A 99 10.22 -0.25 -11.54
CA LEU A 99 9.86 1.15 -11.77
C LEU A 99 11.11 2.00 -12.07
N ARG A 100 12.19 1.81 -11.34
CA ARG A 100 13.46 2.50 -11.58
C ARG A 100 14.09 2.10 -12.92
N GLY A 101 13.95 0.85 -13.31
CA GLY A 101 14.39 0.37 -14.62
C GLY A 101 13.66 1.09 -15.75
N ARG A 102 12.35 1.29 -15.63
CA ARG A 102 11.54 2.03 -16.60
C ARG A 102 11.98 3.49 -16.71
N GLU A 103 12.25 4.14 -15.59
CA GLU A 103 12.74 5.51 -15.56
C GLU A 103 14.06 5.65 -16.30
N LYS A 104 15.00 4.75 -16.07
CA LYS A 104 16.30 4.75 -16.75
C LYS A 104 16.14 4.59 -18.26
N VAL A 105 15.28 3.70 -18.72
CA VAL A 105 14.99 3.51 -20.15
C VAL A 105 14.37 4.77 -20.73
N SER A 106 13.39 5.36 -20.07
CA SER A 106 12.76 6.61 -20.52
C SER A 106 13.75 7.76 -20.64
N ARG A 107 14.64 7.94 -19.67
CA ARG A 107 15.67 8.98 -19.71
C ARG A 107 16.64 8.80 -20.86
N ARG A 108 17.01 7.56 -21.17
CA ARG A 108 17.89 7.26 -22.31
C ARG A 108 17.21 7.57 -23.64
N ALA A 109 15.92 7.29 -23.75
CA ALA A 109 15.16 7.58 -24.96
C ALA A 109 15.04 9.09 -25.23
N ASP A 110 15.01 9.90 -24.19
CA ASP A 110 14.89 11.36 -24.27
C ASP A 110 16.22 12.06 -24.64
N GLN A 111 17.32 11.34 -24.60
CA GLN A 111 18.64 11.86 -24.97
C GLN A 111 18.94 11.56 -26.44
#